data_f1c55f25e1a61a7bfea4e8dbc41b4efe
#
_entry.id   f1c55f25e1a61a7bfea4e8dbc41b4efe
#
_cell.length_a   1.000
_cell.length_b   1.000
_cell.length_c   1.000
_cell.angle_alpha   90.00
_cell.angle_beta   90.00
_cell.angle_gamma   90.00
#
_symmetry.space_group_name_H-M   'P 1'
#
loop_
_entity.id
_entity.type
_entity.pdbx_description
1 polymer ?
#
loop_
_entity_poly.entity_id
_entity_poly.type
_entity_poly.pdbx_seq_one_letter_code
_entity_poly.pdbx_strand_id
1 'polypeptide(L)'
;MINKIRSNRLLTFLSIFIIANIISLAVYYPFIRDYVKEGFVFSGSGDGFRQMMPFQMYLYEHYSKFKGAYDQSFGLGGDYIKGLAYYYSLSPIMWINFFIIWVSHFLFHWQTSHIAFWATNQLIIAYARTIITIIVVFYYLKWLKLKTAPLLIATILYGASTLVLYYNYTWSFYGDLLILLPLSLWGMERFFQKRRIGLFIFSVALTLFSNFYFSYYQACLLYTSDAADE
;
A
#
# COMPACT_ATOMS: atom_id res chain seq x y z
N MET A 1 -32.52 -17.05 0.78
CA MET A 1 -31.20 -17.62 0.41
C MET A 1 -30.18 -16.55 0.14
N ILE A 2 -30.44 -15.55 -0.69
CA ILE A 2 -29.52 -14.42 -1.02
C ILE A 2 -29.08 -13.63 0.22
N ASN A 3 -29.98 -13.31 1.15
CA ASN A 3 -29.66 -12.57 2.39
C ASN A 3 -28.69 -13.34 3.31
N LYS A 4 -28.80 -14.66 3.40
CA LYS A 4 -27.90 -15.51 4.22
C LYS A 4 -26.48 -15.58 3.63
N ILE A 5 -26.38 -15.66 2.29
CA ILE A 5 -25.08 -15.65 1.57
C ILE A 5 -24.39 -14.27 1.72
N ARG A 6 -25.17 -13.20 1.65
CA ARG A 6 -24.67 -11.82 1.81
C ARG A 6 -24.20 -11.57 3.25
N SER A 7 -24.97 -12.04 4.25
CA SER A 7 -24.61 -11.99 5.66
C SER A 7 -23.30 -12.73 5.95
N ASN A 8 -23.11 -13.93 5.42
CA ASN A 8 -21.88 -14.70 5.61
C ASN A 8 -20.65 -14.04 4.98
N ARG A 9 -20.80 -13.34 3.86
CA ARG A 9 -19.69 -12.61 3.23
C ARG A 9 -19.27 -11.39 4.04
N LEU A 10 -20.25 -10.64 4.54
CA LEU A 10 -20.01 -9.49 5.41
C LEU A 10 -19.32 -9.90 6.71
N LEU A 11 -19.80 -10.95 7.36
CA LEU A 11 -19.18 -11.50 8.58
C LEU A 11 -17.74 -11.94 8.33
N THR A 12 -17.47 -12.62 7.22
CA THR A 12 -16.08 -13.01 6.85
C THR A 12 -15.20 -11.77 6.65
N PHE A 13 -15.70 -10.74 5.96
CA PHE A 13 -14.94 -9.50 5.76
C PHE A 13 -14.66 -8.80 7.09
N LEU A 14 -15.65 -8.65 7.94
CA LEU A 14 -15.48 -8.02 9.25
C LEU A 14 -14.51 -8.81 10.13
N SER A 15 -14.59 -10.14 10.12
CA SER A 15 -13.67 -10.98 10.89
C SER A 15 -12.23 -10.82 10.42
N ILE A 16 -11.97 -10.87 9.12
CA ILE A 16 -10.60 -10.69 8.60
C ILE A 16 -10.11 -9.26 8.80
N PHE A 17 -10.98 -8.26 8.70
CA PHE A 17 -10.64 -6.87 8.98
C PHE A 17 -10.22 -6.68 10.44
N ILE A 18 -10.96 -7.28 11.40
CA ILE A 18 -10.59 -7.24 12.82
C ILE A 18 -9.25 -7.95 13.06
N ILE A 19 -9.07 -9.15 12.49
CA ILE A 19 -7.82 -9.90 12.61
C ILE A 19 -6.65 -9.10 12.01
N ALA A 20 -6.81 -8.50 10.83
CA ALA A 20 -5.81 -7.67 10.21
C ALA A 20 -5.42 -6.45 11.06
N ASN A 21 -6.42 -5.81 11.72
CA ASN A 21 -6.15 -4.72 12.65
C ASN A 21 -5.36 -5.19 13.88
N ILE A 22 -5.73 -6.32 14.47
CA ILE A 22 -5.03 -6.88 15.64
C ILE A 22 -3.56 -7.21 15.27
N ILE A 23 -3.34 -7.86 14.13
CA ILE A 23 -1.99 -8.19 13.64
C ILE A 23 -1.19 -6.91 13.39
N SER A 24 -1.75 -5.96 12.65
CA SER A 24 -1.09 -4.69 12.35
C SER A 24 -0.78 -3.90 13.64
N LEU A 25 -1.70 -3.88 14.61
CA LEU A 25 -1.48 -3.24 15.89
C LEU A 25 -0.33 -3.91 16.67
N ALA A 26 -0.30 -5.24 16.72
CA ALA A 26 0.75 -5.98 17.39
C ALA A 26 2.13 -5.71 16.76
N VAL A 27 2.19 -5.66 15.46
CA VAL A 27 3.42 -5.43 14.68
C VAL A 27 3.93 -4.00 14.82
N TYR A 28 3.05 -3.01 14.70
CA TYR A 28 3.43 -1.59 14.83
C TYR A 28 3.40 -1.09 16.27
N TYR A 29 3.07 -1.94 17.24
CA TYR A 29 2.99 -1.56 18.66
C TYR A 29 4.23 -0.85 19.19
N PRO A 30 5.47 -1.31 18.92
CA PRO A 30 6.66 -0.60 19.40
C PRO A 30 6.72 0.85 18.91
N PHE A 31 6.45 1.08 17.63
CA PHE A 31 6.47 2.42 17.02
C PHE A 31 5.34 3.31 17.54
N ILE A 32 4.14 2.75 17.72
CA ILE A 32 3.00 3.46 18.29
C ILE A 32 3.27 3.83 19.75
N ARG A 33 3.84 2.90 20.53
CA ARG A 33 4.20 3.11 21.93
C ARG A 33 5.20 4.26 22.07
N ASP A 34 6.27 4.24 21.28
CA ASP A 34 7.35 5.22 21.36
C ASP A 34 6.83 6.61 20.90
N TYR A 35 5.93 6.64 19.91
CA TYR A 35 5.23 7.86 19.51
C TYR A 35 4.37 8.44 20.64
N VAL A 36 3.56 7.61 21.29
CA VAL A 36 2.63 8.06 22.35
C VAL A 36 3.35 8.47 23.62
N LYS A 37 4.41 7.75 24.01
CA LYS A 37 5.14 8.00 25.26
C LYS A 37 6.19 9.09 25.17
N GLU A 38 6.91 9.14 24.06
CA GLU A 38 8.12 9.94 23.92
C GLU A 38 8.07 10.94 22.78
N GLY A 39 7.00 10.92 21.97
CA GLY A 39 6.87 11.75 20.78
C GLY A 39 7.83 11.36 19.65
N PHE A 40 8.51 10.22 19.77
CA PHE A 40 9.41 9.75 18.73
C PHE A 40 8.66 9.15 17.55
N VAL A 41 8.99 9.62 16.36
CA VAL A 41 8.54 9.03 15.11
C VAL A 41 9.72 8.39 14.41
N PHE A 42 9.71 7.07 14.31
CA PHE A 42 10.69 6.36 13.52
C PHE A 42 10.44 6.62 12.03
N SER A 43 11.47 7.00 11.31
CA SER A 43 11.34 7.37 9.90
C SER A 43 12.16 6.48 8.95
N GLY A 44 12.84 5.49 9.46
CA GLY A 44 13.90 4.78 8.75
C GLY A 44 15.16 5.62 8.59
N SER A 45 16.32 5.04 8.77
CA SER A 45 17.59 5.71 8.56
C SER A 45 17.84 5.97 7.05
N GLY A 46 18.61 7.00 6.72
CA GLY A 46 18.98 7.29 5.33
C GLY A 46 17.81 7.76 4.48
N ASP A 47 17.43 6.96 3.47
CA ASP A 47 16.45 7.36 2.46
C ASP A 47 15.04 7.55 3.02
N GLY A 48 14.66 6.83 4.07
CA GLY A 48 13.37 7.02 4.73
C GLY A 48 13.16 8.46 5.19
N PHE A 49 14.15 9.02 5.88
CA PHE A 49 14.11 10.40 6.33
C PHE A 49 14.48 11.42 5.25
N ARG A 50 15.50 11.11 4.43
CA ARG A 50 16.04 12.08 3.45
C ARG A 50 15.21 12.21 2.17
N GLN A 51 14.47 11.20 1.80
CA GLN A 51 13.73 11.14 0.53
C GLN A 51 12.24 10.89 0.74
N MET A 52 11.85 9.84 1.46
CA MET A 52 10.46 9.38 1.47
C MET A 52 9.49 10.43 2.03
N MET A 53 9.80 11.01 3.17
CA MET A 53 8.95 12.05 3.77
C MET A 53 9.00 13.39 3.04
N PRO A 54 10.19 13.93 2.69
CA PRO A 54 10.27 15.15 1.89
C PRO A 54 9.53 15.08 0.57
N PHE A 55 9.59 13.94 -0.14
CA PHE A 55 8.86 13.78 -1.40
C PHE A 55 7.34 13.73 -1.21
N GLN A 56 6.85 13.09 -0.14
CA GLN A 56 5.43 13.13 0.17
C GLN A 56 4.95 14.56 0.49
N MET A 57 5.69 15.27 1.32
CA MET A 57 5.39 16.67 1.66
C MET A 57 5.39 17.55 0.42
N TYR A 58 6.42 17.44 -0.42
CA TYR A 58 6.56 18.20 -1.65
C TYR A 58 5.41 17.95 -2.63
N LEU A 59 5.09 16.67 -2.88
CA LEU A 59 3.99 16.29 -3.77
C LEU A 59 2.63 16.79 -3.24
N TYR A 60 2.38 16.63 -1.94
CA TYR A 60 1.15 17.14 -1.35
C TYR A 60 1.01 18.65 -1.51
N GLU A 61 2.08 19.42 -1.26
CA GLU A 61 2.07 20.87 -1.42
C GLU A 61 1.75 21.30 -2.86
N HIS A 62 2.26 20.56 -3.84
CA HIS A 62 2.02 20.87 -5.24
C HIS A 62 0.60 20.44 -5.69
N TYR A 63 0.17 19.25 -5.30
CA TYR A 63 -1.16 18.74 -5.67
C TYR A 63 -2.30 19.50 -4.99
N SER A 64 -2.17 19.83 -3.71
CA SER A 64 -3.18 20.57 -2.96
C SER A 64 -3.40 22.01 -3.48
N LYS A 65 -2.37 22.59 -4.10
CA LYS A 65 -2.41 23.93 -4.71
C LYS A 65 -2.63 23.90 -6.23
N PHE A 66 -2.88 22.72 -6.80
CA PHE A 66 -3.06 22.52 -8.25
C PHE A 66 -1.93 23.14 -9.10
N LYS A 67 -0.69 23.06 -8.62
CA LYS A 67 0.48 23.55 -9.37
C LYS A 67 0.71 22.71 -10.62
N GLY A 68 1.20 23.35 -11.69
CA GLY A 68 1.59 22.66 -12.92
C GLY A 68 2.72 21.64 -12.67
N ALA A 69 2.93 20.74 -13.63
CA ALA A 69 3.91 19.65 -13.50
C ALA A 69 5.38 20.13 -13.46
N TYR A 70 5.66 21.33 -13.99
CA TYR A 70 7.00 21.91 -13.99
C TYR A 70 7.22 22.82 -12.77
N ASP A 71 8.35 22.63 -12.07
CA ASP A 71 8.79 23.45 -10.97
C ASP A 71 10.26 23.85 -11.14
N GLN A 72 10.58 25.15 -11.07
CA GLN A 72 11.93 25.67 -11.16
C GLN A 72 12.79 25.26 -9.95
N SER A 73 12.19 25.02 -8.81
CA SER A 73 12.88 24.60 -7.56
C SER A 73 13.16 23.10 -7.50
N PHE A 74 12.55 22.32 -8.39
CA PHE A 74 12.79 20.87 -8.47
C PHE A 74 14.12 20.60 -9.21
N GLY A 75 15.18 20.36 -8.46
CA GLY A 75 16.55 20.25 -9.00
C GLY A 75 17.00 21.58 -9.62
N LEU A 76 17.31 21.57 -10.88
CA LEU A 76 17.63 22.77 -11.70
C LEU A 76 16.45 23.23 -12.57
N GLY A 77 15.25 22.85 -12.20
CA GLY A 77 14.02 23.02 -12.96
C GLY A 77 13.64 21.75 -13.73
N GLY A 78 12.44 21.22 -13.48
CA GLY A 78 12.00 19.98 -14.09
C GLY A 78 10.55 19.63 -13.87
N ASP A 79 10.12 18.56 -14.57
CA ASP A 79 8.82 17.94 -14.38
C ASP A 79 8.88 17.03 -13.14
N TYR A 80 8.37 17.53 -12.01
CA TYR A 80 8.42 16.78 -10.77
C TYR A 80 7.49 15.55 -10.77
N ILE A 81 6.43 15.54 -11.57
CA ILE A 81 5.53 14.38 -11.68
C ILE A 81 6.30 13.21 -12.28
N LYS A 82 7.02 13.44 -13.40
CA LYS A 82 7.86 12.42 -14.04
C LYS A 82 9.08 12.08 -13.19
N GLY A 83 9.74 13.08 -12.63
CA GLY A 83 10.92 12.88 -11.78
C GLY A 83 10.64 12.06 -10.51
N LEU A 84 9.44 12.16 -9.95
CA LEU A 84 9.01 11.39 -8.78
C LEU A 84 8.07 10.22 -9.10
N ALA A 85 7.92 9.84 -10.38
CA ALA A 85 7.09 8.69 -10.77
C ALA A 85 7.61 7.35 -10.21
N TYR A 86 8.91 7.27 -9.98
CA TYR A 86 9.52 6.14 -9.27
C TYR A 86 9.09 6.01 -7.80
N TYR A 87 8.72 7.14 -7.17
CA TYR A 87 8.34 7.19 -5.75
C TYR A 87 6.82 7.19 -5.56
N TYR A 88 6.19 8.36 -5.56
CA TYR A 88 4.79 8.50 -5.11
C TYR A 88 3.90 9.27 -6.07
N SER A 89 4.47 10.00 -7.05
CA SER A 89 3.69 10.96 -7.83
C SER A 89 2.52 10.33 -8.58
N LEU A 90 2.64 9.06 -8.97
CA LEU A 90 1.62 8.30 -9.68
C LEU A 90 0.97 7.20 -8.81
N SER A 91 1.25 7.13 -7.50
CA SER A 91 0.65 6.13 -6.62
C SER A 91 -0.80 6.45 -6.30
N PRO A 92 -1.79 5.61 -6.70
CA PRO A 92 -3.20 5.84 -6.36
C PRO A 92 -3.47 5.81 -4.86
N ILE A 93 -2.73 5.00 -4.08
CA ILE A 93 -2.86 4.95 -2.63
C ILE A 93 -2.40 6.27 -2.02
N MET A 94 -1.30 6.85 -2.53
CA MET A 94 -0.85 8.17 -2.07
C MET A 94 -1.79 9.28 -2.48
N TRP A 95 -2.43 9.22 -3.64
CA TRP A 95 -3.45 10.21 -4.03
C TRP A 95 -4.66 10.16 -3.09
N ILE A 96 -5.12 8.97 -2.74
CA ILE A 96 -6.20 8.82 -1.74
C ILE A 96 -5.75 9.41 -0.40
N ASN A 97 -4.51 9.13 0.03
CA ASN A 97 -3.97 9.68 1.27
C ASN A 97 -3.88 11.21 1.22
N PHE A 98 -3.35 11.78 0.14
CA PHE A 98 -3.26 13.23 -0.03
C PHE A 98 -4.64 13.88 -0.05
N PHE A 99 -5.63 13.25 -0.67
CA PHE A 99 -7.01 13.71 -0.64
C PHE A 99 -7.59 13.71 0.78
N ILE A 100 -7.36 12.62 1.54
CA ILE A 100 -7.79 12.54 2.95
C ILE A 100 -7.13 13.64 3.77
N ILE A 101 -5.82 13.87 3.60
CA ILE A 101 -5.09 14.94 4.30
C ILE A 101 -5.65 16.31 3.91
N TRP A 102 -5.93 16.54 2.63
CA TRP A 102 -6.48 17.81 2.15
C TRP A 102 -7.84 18.09 2.76
N VAL A 103 -8.76 17.12 2.80
CA VAL A 103 -10.05 17.22 3.47
C VAL A 103 -9.88 17.47 4.97
N SER A 104 -8.99 16.71 5.62
CA SER A 104 -8.72 16.84 7.06
C SER A 104 -8.08 18.18 7.41
N HIS A 105 -7.18 18.69 6.57
CA HIS A 105 -6.63 20.04 6.72
C HIS A 105 -7.72 21.11 6.67
N PHE A 106 -8.65 20.98 5.73
CA PHE A 106 -9.78 21.90 5.60
C PHE A 106 -10.70 21.85 6.83
N LEU A 107 -10.97 20.66 7.39
CA LEU A 107 -11.88 20.47 8.51
C LEU A 107 -11.24 20.74 9.88
N PHE A 108 -9.98 20.35 10.06
CA PHE A 108 -9.30 20.32 11.38
C PHE A 108 -8.07 21.22 11.45
N HIS A 109 -7.76 21.96 10.38
CA HIS A 109 -6.59 22.86 10.30
C HIS A 109 -5.24 22.18 10.63
N TRP A 110 -5.04 20.94 10.20
CA TRP A 110 -3.79 20.20 10.43
C TRP A 110 -2.61 20.93 9.81
N GLN A 111 -1.51 21.01 10.58
CA GLN A 111 -0.28 21.66 10.11
C GLN A 111 0.55 20.71 9.24
N THR A 112 0.30 20.74 7.95
CA THR A 112 0.98 19.87 6.96
C THR A 112 2.37 20.36 6.56
N SER A 113 2.78 21.54 7.04
CA SER A 113 4.11 22.14 6.75
C SER A 113 5.26 21.53 7.56
N HIS A 114 4.97 20.80 8.63
CA HIS A 114 5.99 20.20 9.49
C HIS A 114 6.34 18.78 9.06
N ILE A 115 7.63 18.46 8.97
CA ILE A 115 8.12 17.13 8.63
C ILE A 115 7.64 16.05 9.62
N ALA A 116 7.43 16.39 10.89
CA ALA A 116 6.88 15.50 11.90
C ALA A 116 5.48 14.98 11.55
N PHE A 117 4.64 15.82 10.91
CA PHE A 117 3.35 15.38 10.38
C PHE A 117 3.52 14.25 9.36
N TRP A 118 4.45 14.39 8.43
CA TRP A 118 4.71 13.39 7.39
C TRP A 118 5.33 12.11 7.93
N ALA A 119 6.15 12.22 8.97
CA ALA A 119 6.66 11.05 9.68
C ALA A 119 5.53 10.27 10.37
N THR A 120 4.58 10.97 11.01
CA THR A 120 3.38 10.34 11.59
C THR A 120 2.49 9.74 10.49
N ASN A 121 2.28 10.47 9.40
CA ASN A 121 1.52 10.00 8.24
C ASN A 121 2.14 8.72 7.64
N GLN A 122 3.47 8.62 7.60
CA GLN A 122 4.17 7.42 7.15
C GLN A 122 3.78 6.19 7.98
N LEU A 123 3.71 6.32 9.31
CA LEU A 123 3.26 5.24 10.20
C LEU A 123 1.79 4.85 9.93
N ILE A 124 0.92 5.84 9.77
CA ILE A 124 -0.50 5.61 9.48
C ILE A 124 -0.69 4.88 8.16
N ILE A 125 0.01 5.30 7.10
CA ILE A 125 -0.05 4.64 5.79
C ILE A 125 0.53 3.22 5.85
N ALA A 126 1.66 3.03 6.53
CA ALA A 126 2.26 1.71 6.70
C ALA A 126 1.28 0.75 7.39
N TYR A 127 0.63 1.22 8.45
CA TYR A 127 -0.42 0.47 9.16
C TYR A 127 -1.59 0.12 8.24
N ALA A 128 -2.13 1.09 7.51
CA ALA A 128 -3.25 0.90 6.60
C ALA A 128 -2.91 -0.07 5.44
N ARG A 129 -1.72 0.08 4.84
CA ARG A 129 -1.24 -0.82 3.78
C ARG A 129 -1.10 -2.25 4.27
N THR A 130 -0.59 -2.45 5.49
CA THR A 130 -0.48 -3.79 6.08
C THR A 130 -1.84 -4.44 6.25
N ILE A 131 -2.87 -3.72 6.71
CA ILE A 131 -4.25 -4.22 6.78
C ILE A 131 -4.74 -4.63 5.39
N ILE A 132 -4.56 -3.77 4.38
CA ILE A 132 -5.00 -4.05 3.00
C ILE A 132 -4.26 -5.27 2.45
N THR A 133 -2.95 -5.38 2.68
CA THR A 133 -2.13 -6.53 2.29
C THR A 133 -2.68 -7.84 2.88
N ILE A 134 -2.94 -7.87 4.18
CA ILE A 134 -3.50 -9.05 4.87
C ILE A 134 -4.85 -9.44 4.27
N ILE A 135 -5.72 -8.46 4.02
CA ILE A 135 -7.05 -8.72 3.44
C ILE A 135 -6.93 -9.28 2.02
N VAL A 136 -6.10 -8.68 1.17
CA VAL A 136 -5.91 -9.13 -0.23
C VAL A 136 -5.34 -10.54 -0.26
N VAL A 137 -4.29 -10.82 0.50
CA VAL A 137 -3.66 -12.15 0.58
C VAL A 137 -4.65 -13.18 1.11
N PHE A 138 -5.41 -12.87 2.16
CA PHE A 138 -6.45 -13.77 2.66
C PHE A 138 -7.46 -14.15 1.57
N TYR A 139 -7.96 -13.20 0.80
CA TYR A 139 -8.94 -13.50 -0.25
C TYR A 139 -8.31 -14.24 -1.43
N TYR A 140 -7.07 -13.96 -1.78
CA TYR A 140 -6.31 -14.72 -2.77
C TYR A 140 -6.13 -16.17 -2.37
N LEU A 141 -5.60 -16.43 -1.17
CA LEU A 141 -5.38 -17.79 -0.65
C LEU A 141 -6.69 -18.55 -0.42
N LYS A 142 -7.75 -17.86 0.00
CA LYS A 142 -9.11 -18.42 0.08
C LYS A 142 -9.64 -18.83 -1.29
N TRP A 143 -9.31 -18.08 -2.34
CA TRP A 143 -9.64 -18.43 -3.72
C TRP A 143 -8.97 -19.73 -4.15
N LEU A 144 -7.73 -19.96 -3.73
CA LEU A 144 -6.97 -21.21 -3.95
C LEU A 144 -7.51 -22.39 -3.13
N LYS A 145 -8.61 -22.19 -2.37
CA LYS A 145 -9.27 -23.22 -1.55
C LYS A 145 -8.40 -23.85 -0.46
N LEU A 146 -7.45 -23.11 0.08
CA LEU A 146 -6.65 -23.58 1.23
C LEU A 146 -7.58 -23.86 2.42
N LYS A 147 -7.24 -24.88 3.22
CA LYS A 147 -7.90 -25.17 4.50
C LYS A 147 -7.67 -24.01 5.47
N THR A 148 -8.57 -23.84 6.43
CA THR A 148 -8.60 -22.67 7.33
C THR A 148 -7.27 -22.42 8.05
N ALA A 149 -6.62 -23.44 8.62
CA ALA A 149 -5.37 -23.26 9.35
C ALA A 149 -4.22 -22.81 8.45
N PRO A 150 -3.85 -23.49 7.33
CA PRO A 150 -2.81 -23.01 6.43
C PRO A 150 -3.15 -21.67 5.78
N LEU A 151 -4.44 -21.37 5.50
CA LEU A 151 -4.89 -20.09 5.00
C LEU A 151 -4.51 -18.96 5.96
N LEU A 152 -4.85 -19.09 7.24
CA LEU A 152 -4.58 -18.06 8.25
C LEU A 152 -3.07 -17.93 8.49
N ILE A 153 -2.35 -19.03 8.63
CA ILE A 153 -0.89 -19.04 8.84
C ILE A 153 -0.18 -18.32 7.68
N ALA A 154 -0.47 -18.71 6.44
CA ALA A 154 0.16 -18.09 5.27
C ALA A 154 -0.19 -16.60 5.13
N THR A 155 -1.44 -16.23 5.45
CA THR A 155 -1.87 -14.82 5.46
C THR A 155 -1.08 -14.00 6.49
N ILE A 156 -0.92 -14.52 7.70
CA ILE A 156 -0.16 -13.85 8.78
C ILE A 156 1.33 -13.77 8.41
N LEU A 157 1.92 -14.88 7.96
CA LEU A 157 3.34 -14.93 7.57
C LEU A 157 3.66 -13.94 6.47
N TYR A 158 2.79 -13.76 5.49
CA TYR A 158 2.99 -12.74 4.44
C TYR A 158 2.82 -11.34 5.00
N GLY A 159 1.65 -11.05 5.61
CA GLY A 159 1.29 -9.68 6.03
C GLY A 159 2.13 -9.14 7.18
N ALA A 160 2.60 -10.00 8.08
CA ALA A 160 3.48 -9.65 9.20
C ALA A 160 4.96 -9.97 8.93
N SER A 161 5.32 -10.28 7.68
CA SER A 161 6.73 -10.53 7.32
C SER A 161 7.57 -9.28 7.49
N THR A 162 8.83 -9.45 7.86
CA THR A 162 9.79 -8.35 7.96
C THR A 162 9.90 -7.58 6.64
N LEU A 163 9.77 -8.26 5.50
CA LEU A 163 9.77 -7.64 4.18
C LEU A 163 8.61 -6.65 4.01
N VAL A 164 7.37 -7.06 4.32
CA VAL A 164 6.19 -6.18 4.22
C VAL A 164 6.32 -4.99 5.17
N LEU A 165 6.77 -5.23 6.40
CA LEU A 165 6.95 -4.18 7.39
C LEU A 165 8.03 -3.18 7.01
N TYR A 166 9.20 -3.69 6.62
CA TYR A 166 10.33 -2.86 6.23
C TYR A 166 9.97 -1.97 5.04
N TYR A 167 9.42 -2.53 3.97
CA TYR A 167 9.07 -1.77 2.78
C TYR A 167 7.86 -0.86 2.98
N ASN A 168 6.89 -1.22 3.78
CA ASN A 168 5.78 -0.31 4.07
C ASN A 168 6.21 0.92 4.87
N TYR A 169 7.23 0.78 5.72
CA TYR A 169 7.61 1.83 6.66
C TYR A 169 8.87 2.60 6.26
N THR A 170 9.92 1.92 5.81
CA THR A 170 11.20 2.55 5.48
C THR A 170 11.26 3.01 4.02
N TRP A 171 10.88 2.14 3.09
CA TRP A 171 10.84 2.40 1.65
C TRP A 171 9.42 2.32 1.13
N SER A 172 8.58 3.19 1.64
CA SER A 172 7.12 3.09 1.51
C SER A 172 6.58 3.21 0.09
N PHE A 173 7.37 3.63 -0.89
CA PHE A 173 6.99 3.57 -2.30
C PHE A 173 6.85 2.13 -2.84
N TYR A 174 7.46 1.14 -2.17
CA TYR A 174 7.24 -0.28 -2.47
C TYR A 174 5.93 -0.83 -1.92
N GLY A 175 5.33 -0.18 -0.93
CA GLY A 175 4.17 -0.69 -0.22
C GLY A 175 2.99 -1.04 -1.12
N ASP A 176 2.77 -0.29 -2.20
CA ASP A 176 1.70 -0.55 -3.16
C ASP A 176 1.91 -1.88 -3.89
N LEU A 177 3.17 -2.22 -4.22
CA LEU A 177 3.52 -3.45 -4.93
C LEU A 177 3.24 -4.70 -4.10
N LEU A 178 3.44 -4.61 -2.78
CA LEU A 178 3.17 -5.72 -1.86
C LEU A 178 1.67 -6.06 -1.77
N ILE A 179 0.82 -5.10 -2.11
CA ILE A 179 -0.64 -5.29 -2.24
C ILE A 179 -0.98 -5.78 -3.66
N LEU A 180 -0.40 -5.16 -4.67
CA LEU A 180 -0.76 -5.36 -6.08
C LEU A 180 -0.26 -6.69 -6.63
N LEU A 181 0.88 -7.21 -6.13
CA LEU A 181 1.37 -8.53 -6.54
C LEU A 181 0.38 -9.66 -6.21
N PRO A 182 -0.03 -9.89 -4.95
CA PRO A 182 -1.02 -10.93 -4.66
C PRO A 182 -2.38 -10.66 -5.32
N LEU A 183 -2.73 -9.40 -5.56
CA LEU A 183 -3.94 -9.05 -6.30
C LEU A 183 -3.84 -9.47 -7.78
N SER A 184 -2.67 -9.30 -8.40
CA SER A 184 -2.42 -9.71 -9.78
C SER A 184 -2.39 -11.23 -9.93
N LEU A 185 -1.76 -11.93 -8.99
CA LEU A 185 -1.79 -13.40 -8.93
C LEU A 185 -3.23 -13.91 -8.79
N TRP A 186 -4.03 -13.29 -7.94
CA TRP A 186 -5.45 -13.62 -7.82
C TRP A 186 -6.22 -13.34 -9.11
N GLY A 187 -5.90 -12.24 -9.79
CA GLY A 187 -6.47 -11.89 -11.09
C GLY A 187 -6.14 -12.94 -12.15
N MET A 188 -4.89 -13.39 -12.20
CA MET A 188 -4.39 -14.42 -13.11
C MET A 188 -5.11 -15.76 -12.87
N GLU A 189 -5.18 -16.23 -11.62
CA GLU A 189 -5.93 -17.43 -11.25
C GLU A 189 -7.41 -17.36 -11.63
N ARG A 190 -8.04 -16.19 -11.48
CA ARG A 190 -9.43 -16.00 -11.91
C ARG A 190 -9.58 -16.07 -13.41
N PHE A 191 -8.59 -15.63 -14.15
CA PHE A 191 -8.58 -15.77 -15.61
C PHE A 191 -8.50 -17.24 -16.02
N PHE A 192 -7.55 -18.00 -15.50
CA PHE A 192 -7.39 -19.41 -15.84
C PHE A 192 -8.63 -20.24 -15.44
N GLN A 193 -9.14 -20.08 -14.22
CA GLN A 193 -10.23 -20.87 -13.70
C GLN A 193 -11.62 -20.46 -14.24
N LYS A 194 -11.84 -19.17 -14.51
CA LYS A 194 -13.18 -18.62 -14.83
C LYS A 194 -13.22 -17.73 -16.07
N ARG A 195 -12.14 -17.61 -16.80
CA ARG A 195 -12.00 -16.71 -17.97
C ARG A 195 -12.36 -15.24 -17.66
N ARG A 196 -12.14 -14.78 -16.42
CA ARG A 196 -12.43 -13.41 -15.97
C ARG A 196 -11.13 -12.60 -15.82
N ILE A 197 -10.75 -11.90 -16.88
CA ILE A 197 -9.48 -11.17 -16.98
C ILE A 197 -9.47 -9.80 -16.27
N GLY A 198 -10.63 -9.20 -15.95
CA GLY A 198 -10.71 -7.80 -15.51
C GLY A 198 -9.87 -7.45 -14.28
N LEU A 199 -9.82 -8.34 -13.26
CA LEU A 199 -8.98 -8.11 -12.07
C LEU A 199 -7.50 -8.14 -12.40
N PHE A 200 -7.07 -9.03 -13.30
CA PHE A 200 -5.68 -9.12 -13.75
C PHE A 200 -5.25 -7.84 -14.45
N ILE A 201 -6.00 -7.41 -15.47
CA ILE A 201 -5.73 -6.16 -16.20
C ILE A 201 -5.70 -4.98 -15.23
N PHE A 202 -6.67 -4.87 -14.35
CA PHE A 202 -6.76 -3.77 -13.39
C PHE A 202 -5.54 -3.72 -12.46
N SER A 203 -5.15 -4.85 -11.86
CA SER A 203 -4.04 -4.88 -10.91
C SER A 203 -2.69 -4.66 -11.59
N VAL A 204 -2.46 -5.22 -12.78
CA VAL A 204 -1.24 -4.99 -13.55
C VAL A 204 -1.16 -3.54 -14.02
N ALA A 205 -2.25 -2.97 -14.53
CA ALA A 205 -2.31 -1.57 -14.93
C ALA A 205 -2.02 -0.63 -13.74
N LEU A 206 -2.60 -0.92 -12.56
CA LEU A 206 -2.30 -0.16 -11.34
C LEU A 206 -0.84 -0.26 -10.94
N THR A 207 -0.22 -1.44 -11.10
CA THR A 207 1.21 -1.61 -10.78
C THR A 207 2.09 -0.78 -11.71
N LEU A 208 1.85 -0.87 -13.02
CA LEU A 208 2.56 -0.08 -14.03
C LEU A 208 2.42 1.42 -13.76
N PHE A 209 1.23 1.84 -13.36
CA PHE A 209 0.93 3.23 -13.07
C PHE A 209 1.56 3.70 -11.76
N SER A 210 1.50 2.88 -10.69
CA SER A 210 2.06 3.23 -9.38
C SER A 210 3.57 3.31 -9.38
N ASN A 211 4.23 2.35 -10.03
CA ASN A 211 5.67 2.26 -10.09
C ASN A 211 6.12 1.42 -11.29
N PHE A 212 6.35 2.07 -12.41
CA PHE A 212 6.71 1.39 -13.65
C PHE A 212 8.02 0.59 -13.54
N TYR A 213 8.99 1.05 -12.75
CA TYR A 213 10.29 0.38 -12.62
C TYR A 213 10.16 -0.99 -11.95
N PHE A 214 9.46 -1.05 -10.82
CA PHE A 214 9.26 -2.32 -10.11
C PHE A 214 8.17 -3.20 -10.72
N SER A 215 7.37 -2.67 -11.64
CA SER A 215 6.42 -3.47 -12.41
C SER A 215 7.09 -4.54 -13.26
N TYR A 216 8.35 -4.33 -13.67
CA TYR A 216 9.14 -5.36 -14.35
C TYR A 216 9.36 -6.60 -13.48
N TYR A 217 9.67 -6.41 -12.20
CA TYR A 217 9.80 -7.55 -11.27
C TYR A 217 8.49 -8.32 -11.12
N GLN A 218 7.37 -7.58 -11.03
CA GLN A 218 6.05 -8.23 -10.99
C GLN A 218 5.76 -8.97 -12.31
N ALA A 219 6.06 -8.38 -13.47
CA ALA A 219 5.88 -9.03 -14.75
C ALA A 219 6.71 -10.32 -14.86
N CYS A 220 7.98 -10.31 -14.41
CA CYS A 220 8.81 -11.51 -14.37
C CYS A 220 8.21 -12.60 -13.48
N LEU A 221 7.71 -12.23 -12.28
CA LEU A 221 7.07 -13.19 -11.37
C LEU A 221 5.79 -13.78 -11.95
N LEU A 222 4.97 -12.97 -12.60
CA LEU A 222 3.73 -13.43 -13.26
C LEU A 222 4.05 -14.36 -14.44
N TYR A 223 5.04 -14.02 -15.25
CA TYR A 223 5.48 -14.84 -16.39
C TYR A 223 6.04 -16.19 -15.95
N THR A 224 6.91 -16.20 -14.93
CA THR A 224 7.48 -17.47 -14.40
C THR A 224 6.44 -18.33 -13.70
N SER A 225 5.41 -17.73 -13.11
CA SER A 225 4.28 -18.47 -12.51
C SER A 225 3.42 -19.15 -13.57
N ASP A 226 3.20 -18.50 -14.72
CA ASP A 226 2.47 -19.08 -15.86
C ASP A 226 3.25 -20.24 -16.51
N ALA A 227 4.56 -20.07 -16.70
CA ALA A 227 5.42 -21.10 -17.27
C ALA A 227 5.62 -22.35 -16.39
N ALA A 228 5.33 -22.26 -15.08
CA ALA A 228 5.41 -23.40 -14.16
C ALA A 228 4.15 -24.28 -14.19
N ASP A 229 3.05 -23.78 -14.77
CA ASP A 229 1.77 -24.49 -14.89
C ASP A 229 1.64 -25.22 -16.26
N GLU A 230 2.60 -25.05 -17.20
CA GLU A 230 2.73 -25.81 -18.45
C GLU A 230 3.62 -27.06 -18.26
#